data_55315a414b3cf5198ea2ace341a59fd5
#
_entry.id   55315a414b3cf5198ea2ace341a59fd5
#
_cell.length_a   1.000
_cell.length_b   1.000
_cell.length_c   1.000
_cell.angle_alpha   90.00
_cell.angle_beta   90.00
_cell.angle_gamma   90.00
#
_symmetry.space_group_name_H-M   'P 1'
#
loop_
_entity.id
_entity.type
_entity.pdbx_description
1 polymer ?
#
loop_
_entity_poly.entity_id
_entity_poly.type
_entity_poly.pdbx_seq_one_letter_code
_entity_poly.pdbx_strand_id
1 'polypeptide(L)'
;MSDDPGAVAGVAPAEADASWYALAPAEVAAELKVDPAGGLSAGEAQQRLQEYGPNALAAAKQEPVWKRFFKHYQDYMQIVLVVAALVSLLIAEYGTAIGLALLTLFNAWLGYHQEGKAEEAAASLGQMMKAMAKVRRDGDVVELPAEQIVPGDIVVVDAGDRVPADGRIILAATLQIEEGALTGESVAVEKDTATIGRHDVGIGDRLNMAFMNTNVTRGHGEILVTTTGMGSEVGHIAHMLSGQKAEKTPLTKQVDRLTIFIIIAALFAFIAIVVMGLASGESFAVLFGIGVALAVGSIPDALPAVVTTILSVGSVNMAKKNAIMKVLPAVETLGST
;
A
#
# COMPACT_ATOMS: atom_id res chain seq x y z
N MET A 1 18.13 29.45 -10.20
CA MET A 1 19.05 28.32 -10.41
C MET A 1 19.06 27.55 -9.09
N SER A 2 18.17 26.61 -8.93
CA SER A 2 18.08 25.73 -7.77
C SER A 2 18.23 24.32 -8.29
N ASP A 3 19.41 23.74 -8.02
CA ASP A 3 19.71 22.33 -8.26
C ASP A 3 18.81 21.48 -7.38
N ASP A 4 17.99 20.65 -7.99
CA ASP A 4 17.24 19.57 -7.35
C ASP A 4 18.09 18.28 -7.40
N PRO A 5 18.72 17.83 -6.30
CA PRO A 5 19.49 16.59 -6.27
C PRO A 5 18.59 15.43 -5.83
N GLY A 6 17.59 15.08 -6.63
CA GLY A 6 16.62 14.03 -6.29
C GLY A 6 16.09 13.24 -7.47
N ALA A 7 16.62 13.44 -8.65
CA ALA A 7 16.32 12.56 -9.78
C ALA A 7 16.97 11.19 -9.54
N VAL A 8 16.23 10.30 -8.88
CA VAL A 8 16.47 8.86 -9.01
C VAL A 8 16.35 8.56 -10.49
N ALA A 9 17.43 8.02 -11.07
CA ALA A 9 17.47 7.58 -12.45
C ALA A 9 16.20 6.77 -12.73
N GLY A 10 15.24 7.42 -13.39
CA GLY A 10 14.07 6.75 -13.90
C GLY A 10 14.61 5.77 -14.93
N VAL A 11 14.45 4.49 -14.65
CA VAL A 11 14.46 3.48 -15.69
C VAL A 11 13.49 4.02 -16.74
N ALA A 12 14.03 4.39 -17.92
CA ALA A 12 13.20 4.72 -19.05
C ALA A 12 12.20 3.58 -19.17
N PRO A 13 10.89 3.83 -19.29
CA PRO A 13 9.97 2.77 -19.63
C PRO A 13 10.55 2.19 -20.94
N ALA A 14 10.97 0.94 -20.89
CA ALA A 14 11.22 0.17 -22.09
C ALA A 14 10.00 0.43 -22.95
N GLU A 15 10.22 0.91 -24.17
CA GLU A 15 9.18 1.41 -25.08
C GLU A 15 7.94 0.53 -24.95
N ALA A 16 6.93 1.04 -24.25
CA ALA A 16 5.78 0.28 -23.79
C ALA A 16 4.77 0.08 -24.92
N ASP A 17 5.26 -0.31 -26.10
CA ASP A 17 4.40 -0.54 -27.25
C ASP A 17 4.89 -1.65 -28.18
N ALA A 18 5.75 -2.53 -27.70
CA ALA A 18 5.89 -3.80 -28.40
C ALA A 18 4.62 -4.60 -28.14
N SER A 19 3.76 -4.68 -29.15
CA SER A 19 2.53 -5.48 -29.10
C SER A 19 2.92 -6.97 -29.07
N TRP A 20 3.40 -7.45 -27.92
CA TRP A 20 3.89 -8.82 -27.74
C TRP A 20 2.88 -9.89 -28.20
N TYR A 21 1.59 -9.56 -28.11
CA TYR A 21 0.51 -10.39 -28.62
C TYR A 21 0.48 -10.49 -30.17
N ALA A 22 1.08 -9.52 -30.86
CA ALA A 22 1.14 -9.49 -32.31
C ALA A 22 2.35 -10.26 -32.88
N LEU A 23 3.28 -10.68 -32.02
CA LEU A 23 4.47 -11.44 -32.39
C LEU A 23 4.26 -12.94 -32.18
N ALA A 24 4.88 -13.75 -33.04
CA ALA A 24 4.95 -15.19 -32.83
C ALA A 24 5.85 -15.51 -31.61
N PRO A 25 5.61 -16.63 -30.89
CA PRO A 25 6.44 -17.02 -29.74
C PRO A 25 7.95 -17.00 -30.02
N ALA A 26 8.37 -17.46 -31.20
CA ALA A 26 9.77 -17.47 -31.60
C ALA A 26 10.35 -16.06 -31.83
N GLU A 27 9.52 -15.12 -32.30
CA GLU A 27 9.91 -13.72 -32.49
C GLU A 27 10.11 -13.02 -31.15
N VAL A 28 9.18 -13.27 -30.18
CA VAL A 28 9.32 -12.74 -28.82
C VAL A 28 10.57 -13.29 -28.13
N ALA A 29 10.84 -14.58 -28.30
CA ALA A 29 12.06 -15.21 -27.77
C ALA A 29 13.35 -14.60 -28.36
N ALA A 30 13.34 -14.34 -29.67
CA ALA A 30 14.45 -13.69 -30.36
C ALA A 30 14.67 -12.25 -29.89
N GLU A 31 13.58 -11.46 -29.72
CA GLU A 31 13.63 -10.07 -29.23
C GLU A 31 14.19 -10.02 -27.81
N LEU A 32 13.74 -10.92 -26.95
CA LEU A 32 14.20 -11.06 -25.55
C LEU A 32 15.55 -11.80 -25.44
N LYS A 33 16.10 -12.29 -26.57
CA LYS A 33 17.38 -13.02 -26.64
C LYS A 33 17.42 -14.21 -25.66
N VAL A 34 16.39 -15.06 -25.69
CA VAL A 34 16.28 -16.23 -24.83
C VAL A 34 15.98 -17.47 -25.69
N ASP A 35 16.59 -18.60 -25.34
CA ASP A 35 16.21 -19.91 -25.89
C ASP A 35 15.03 -20.48 -25.08
N PRO A 36 13.85 -20.70 -25.71
CA PRO A 36 12.70 -21.26 -25.02
C PRO A 36 12.94 -22.64 -24.40
N ALA A 37 13.88 -23.42 -24.91
CA ALA A 37 14.19 -24.76 -24.39
C ALA A 37 15.07 -24.69 -23.12
N GLY A 38 16.07 -23.82 -23.11
CA GLY A 38 17.02 -23.68 -22.01
C GLY A 38 16.62 -22.64 -20.96
N GLY A 39 15.85 -21.61 -21.35
CA GLY A 39 15.61 -20.44 -20.51
C GLY A 39 16.86 -19.56 -20.40
N LEU A 40 16.81 -18.58 -19.50
CA LEU A 40 17.96 -17.75 -19.16
C LEU A 40 18.99 -18.54 -18.34
N SER A 41 20.27 -18.21 -18.49
CA SER A 41 21.27 -18.67 -17.53
C SER A 41 21.11 -17.91 -16.19
N ALA A 42 21.55 -18.51 -15.09
CA ALA A 42 21.53 -17.86 -13.78
C ALA A 42 22.30 -16.53 -13.77
N GLY A 43 23.37 -16.42 -14.53
CA GLY A 43 24.17 -15.19 -14.67
C GLY A 43 23.42 -14.07 -15.39
N GLU A 44 22.76 -14.39 -16.52
CA GLU A 44 21.94 -13.44 -17.27
C GLU A 44 20.72 -12.97 -16.47
N ALA A 45 20.04 -13.89 -15.78
CA ALA A 45 18.92 -13.57 -14.91
C ALA A 45 19.34 -12.60 -13.79
N GLN A 46 20.52 -12.80 -13.19
CA GLN A 46 21.08 -11.89 -12.19
C GLN A 46 21.38 -10.51 -12.75
N GLN A 47 21.94 -10.44 -13.96
CA GLN A 47 22.23 -9.17 -14.65
C GLN A 47 20.93 -8.44 -14.98
N ARG A 48 19.91 -9.13 -15.52
CA ARG A 48 18.60 -8.54 -15.81
C ARG A 48 17.89 -8.06 -14.53
N LEU A 49 18.05 -8.78 -13.43
CA LEU A 49 17.50 -8.36 -12.15
C LEU A 49 18.12 -7.04 -11.64
N GLN A 50 19.40 -6.80 -11.94
CA GLN A 50 20.04 -5.52 -11.63
C GLN A 50 19.59 -4.40 -12.58
N GLU A 51 19.31 -4.71 -13.84
CA GLU A 51 18.89 -3.77 -14.87
C GLU A 51 17.41 -3.36 -14.73
N TYR A 52 16.52 -4.35 -14.64
CA TYR A 52 15.06 -4.12 -14.58
C TYR A 52 14.53 -3.94 -13.15
N GLY A 53 15.30 -4.32 -12.13
CA GLY A 53 14.86 -4.33 -10.75
C GLY A 53 13.98 -5.53 -10.40
N PRO A 54 13.53 -5.64 -9.13
CA PRO A 54 12.69 -6.74 -8.68
C PRO A 54 11.29 -6.66 -9.29
N ASN A 55 10.71 -7.83 -9.60
CA ASN A 55 9.33 -7.95 -10.03
C ASN A 55 8.37 -7.72 -8.86
N ALA A 56 8.20 -6.47 -8.52
CA ALA A 56 7.36 -5.99 -7.43
C ALA A 56 6.66 -4.69 -7.82
N LEU A 57 5.45 -4.53 -7.36
CA LEU A 57 4.77 -3.24 -7.45
C LEU A 57 5.47 -2.24 -6.51
N ALA A 58 5.62 -1.00 -6.96
CA ALA A 58 6.27 0.02 -6.15
C ALA A 58 5.59 0.13 -4.78
N ALA A 59 6.33 -0.14 -3.73
CA ALA A 59 5.88 0.18 -2.39
C ALA A 59 5.65 1.69 -2.29
N ALA A 60 4.59 2.10 -1.60
CA ALA A 60 4.34 3.51 -1.35
C ALA A 60 5.63 4.14 -0.77
N LYS A 61 6.10 5.24 -1.36
CA LYS A 61 7.30 5.94 -0.87
C LYS A 61 7.15 6.20 0.62
N GLN A 62 8.06 5.66 1.42
CA GLN A 62 8.08 5.94 2.85
C GLN A 62 8.30 7.45 3.05
N GLU A 63 7.34 8.09 3.70
CA GLU A 63 7.49 9.51 4.03
C GLU A 63 8.67 9.70 4.99
N PRO A 64 9.47 10.79 4.84
CA PRO A 64 10.56 11.07 5.76
C PRO A 64 10.06 11.14 7.20
N VAL A 65 10.87 10.66 8.15
CA VAL A 65 10.53 10.55 9.59
C VAL A 65 9.97 11.85 10.16
N TRP A 66 10.59 12.99 9.83
CA TRP A 66 10.12 14.30 10.30
C TRP A 66 8.72 14.64 9.78
N LYS A 67 8.38 14.28 8.54
CA LYS A 67 7.07 14.55 7.94
C LYS A 67 6.00 13.68 8.58
N ARG A 68 6.31 12.41 8.87
CA ARG A 68 5.44 11.49 9.62
C ARG A 68 5.19 12.00 11.04
N PHE A 69 6.23 12.48 11.73
CA PHE A 69 6.09 13.08 13.06
C PHE A 69 5.19 14.32 13.05
N PHE A 70 5.40 15.25 12.12
CA PHE A 70 4.58 16.46 12.02
C PHE A 70 3.16 16.20 11.54
N LYS A 71 2.88 15.08 10.89
CA LYS A 71 1.53 14.67 10.49
C LYS A 71 0.60 14.51 11.71
N HIS A 72 1.14 14.09 12.86
CA HIS A 72 0.36 13.99 14.10
C HIS A 72 -0.16 15.33 14.59
N TYR A 73 0.49 16.46 14.23
CA TYR A 73 -0.01 17.79 14.56
C TYR A 73 -1.20 18.24 13.68
N GLN A 74 -1.61 17.44 12.69
CA GLN A 74 -2.81 17.69 11.89
C GLN A 74 -4.09 17.10 12.52
N ASP A 75 -3.94 16.36 13.62
CA ASP A 75 -5.07 15.87 14.41
C ASP A 75 -5.80 17.04 15.09
N TYR A 76 -7.15 17.01 15.08
CA TYR A 76 -7.97 18.09 15.63
C TYR A 76 -7.68 18.35 17.11
N MET A 77 -7.45 17.29 17.89
CA MET A 77 -7.16 17.41 19.31
C MET A 77 -5.79 18.05 19.53
N GLN A 78 -4.80 17.64 18.75
CA GLN A 78 -3.46 18.20 18.82
C GLN A 78 -3.44 19.69 18.47
N ILE A 79 -4.24 20.10 17.49
CA ILE A 79 -4.41 21.51 17.13
C ILE A 79 -4.98 22.30 18.31
N VAL A 80 -6.00 21.79 18.99
CA VAL A 80 -6.61 22.43 20.19
C VAL A 80 -5.57 22.61 21.29
N LEU A 81 -4.74 21.60 21.57
CA LEU A 81 -3.70 21.67 22.59
C LEU A 81 -2.62 22.70 22.22
N VAL A 82 -2.19 22.74 20.97
CA VAL A 82 -1.22 23.73 20.48
C VAL A 82 -1.79 25.16 20.60
N VAL A 83 -3.06 25.36 20.21
CA VAL A 83 -3.72 26.67 20.38
C VAL A 83 -3.79 27.05 21.86
N ALA A 84 -4.17 26.12 22.74
CA ALA A 84 -4.22 26.36 24.18
C ALA A 84 -2.82 26.71 24.74
N ALA A 85 -1.75 26.03 24.29
CA ALA A 85 -0.38 26.37 24.68
C ALA A 85 0.03 27.77 24.25
N LEU A 86 -0.33 28.19 23.03
CA LEU A 86 -0.05 29.54 22.54
C LEU A 86 -0.83 30.61 23.32
N VAL A 87 -2.11 30.37 23.62
CA VAL A 87 -2.91 31.28 24.44
C VAL A 87 -2.33 31.37 25.86
N SER A 88 -1.92 30.25 26.49
CA SER A 88 -1.25 30.24 27.78
C SER A 88 0.01 31.14 27.79
N LEU A 89 0.79 31.06 26.70
CA LEU A 89 1.98 31.91 26.56
C LEU A 89 1.62 33.39 26.47
N LEU A 90 0.56 33.75 25.74
CA LEU A 90 0.09 35.13 25.59
C LEU A 90 -0.40 35.75 26.92
N ILE A 91 -1.04 34.95 27.79
CA ILE A 91 -1.50 35.39 29.10
C ILE A 91 -0.42 35.26 30.20
N ALA A 92 0.83 34.95 29.80
CA ALA A 92 2.00 34.79 30.70
C ALA A 92 1.86 33.61 31.69
N GLU A 93 0.99 32.63 31.40
CA GLU A 93 0.87 31.36 32.15
C GLU A 93 1.91 30.35 31.66
N TYR A 94 3.19 30.63 31.93
CA TYR A 94 4.35 29.84 31.44
C TYR A 94 4.31 28.39 31.86
N GLY A 95 3.85 28.09 33.08
CA GLY A 95 3.75 26.72 33.58
C GLY A 95 2.78 25.87 32.72
N THR A 96 1.59 26.40 32.47
CA THR A 96 0.58 25.76 31.61
C THR A 96 1.06 25.64 30.18
N ALA A 97 1.70 26.69 29.64
CA ALA A 97 2.24 26.68 28.27
C ALA A 97 3.30 25.57 28.09
N ILE A 98 4.25 25.47 29.03
CA ILE A 98 5.29 24.44 28.97
C ILE A 98 4.69 23.05 29.14
N GLY A 99 3.77 22.87 30.10
CA GLY A 99 3.08 21.58 30.31
C GLY A 99 2.36 21.11 29.05
N LEU A 100 1.60 21.99 28.38
CA LEU A 100 0.91 21.68 27.12
C LEU A 100 1.87 21.41 25.97
N ALA A 101 2.97 22.18 25.87
CA ALA A 101 3.99 21.93 24.84
C ALA A 101 4.65 20.56 25.03
N LEU A 102 4.97 20.17 26.26
CA LEU A 102 5.50 18.84 26.55
C LEU A 102 4.48 17.74 26.27
N LEU A 103 3.21 17.95 26.60
CA LEU A 103 2.14 17.01 26.34
C LEU A 103 1.94 16.79 24.82
N THR A 104 1.93 17.88 24.02
CA THR A 104 1.80 17.77 22.57
C THR A 104 2.98 17.03 21.94
N LEU A 105 4.21 17.29 22.41
CA LEU A 105 5.40 16.57 21.97
C LEU A 105 5.33 15.08 22.33
N PHE A 106 4.91 14.79 23.56
CA PHE A 106 4.76 13.42 24.06
C PHE A 106 3.70 12.65 23.23
N ASN A 107 2.53 13.26 22.99
CA ASN A 107 1.48 12.66 22.20
C ASN A 107 1.91 12.40 20.74
N ALA A 108 2.62 13.36 20.13
CA ALA A 108 3.15 13.18 18.78
C ALA A 108 4.21 12.05 18.73
N TRP A 109 5.08 11.96 19.75
CA TRP A 109 6.05 10.88 19.87
C TRP A 109 5.39 9.53 20.08
N LEU A 110 4.37 9.46 20.93
CA LEU A 110 3.62 8.23 21.21
C LEU A 110 2.88 7.75 19.97
N GLY A 111 2.20 8.66 19.26
CA GLY A 111 1.51 8.37 18.00
C GLY A 111 2.46 7.82 16.94
N TYR A 112 3.61 8.48 16.74
CA TYR A 112 4.65 8.02 15.83
C TYR A 112 5.15 6.60 16.18
N HIS A 113 5.36 6.32 17.46
CA HIS A 113 5.86 5.01 17.91
C HIS A 113 4.80 3.90 17.75
N GLN A 114 3.52 4.21 17.98
CA GLN A 114 2.41 3.27 17.79
C GLN A 114 2.18 2.96 16.30
N GLU A 115 2.22 3.98 15.43
CA GLU A 115 2.10 3.81 13.98
C GLU A 115 3.24 2.93 13.43
N GLY A 116 4.48 3.15 13.90
CA GLY A 116 5.63 2.35 13.50
C GLY A 116 5.48 0.86 13.85
N LYS A 117 4.99 0.53 15.05
CA LYS A 117 4.75 -0.87 15.44
C LYS A 117 3.64 -1.54 14.62
N ALA A 118 2.59 -0.81 14.29
CA ALA A 118 1.51 -1.34 13.45
C ALA A 118 1.99 -1.62 12.02
N GLU A 119 2.83 -0.75 11.48
CA GLU A 119 3.43 -0.89 10.15
C GLU A 119 4.42 -2.07 10.10
N GLU A 120 5.26 -2.24 11.12
CA GLU A 120 6.19 -3.38 11.25
C GLU A 120 5.44 -4.71 11.34
N ALA A 121 4.36 -4.78 12.11
CA ALA A 121 3.52 -5.97 12.20
C ALA A 121 2.86 -6.30 10.85
N ALA A 122 2.38 -5.31 10.11
CA ALA A 122 1.83 -5.50 8.76
C ALA A 122 2.91 -5.96 7.75
N ALA A 123 4.11 -5.39 7.81
CA ALA A 123 5.23 -5.74 6.93
C ALA A 123 5.71 -7.18 7.18
N SER A 124 5.79 -7.62 8.44
CA SER A 124 6.20 -8.99 8.78
C SER A 124 5.22 -10.03 8.27
N LEU A 125 3.91 -9.74 8.28
CA LEU A 125 2.89 -10.60 7.68
C LEU A 125 3.07 -10.70 6.15
N GLY A 126 3.39 -9.57 5.49
CA GLY A 126 3.65 -9.54 4.05
C GLY A 126 4.88 -10.39 3.64
N GLN A 127 5.93 -10.41 4.46
CA GLN A 127 7.13 -11.22 4.19
C GLN A 127 6.89 -12.73 4.32
N MET A 128 5.94 -13.17 5.14
CA MET A 128 5.58 -14.59 5.27
C MET A 128 4.89 -15.16 4.02
N MET A 129 4.50 -14.33 3.07
CA MET A 129 3.73 -14.68 1.87
C MET A 129 4.49 -14.41 0.58
N LYS A 130 5.80 -14.66 0.55
CA LYS A 130 6.52 -14.56 -0.71
C LYS A 130 5.92 -15.55 -1.70
N ALA A 131 5.29 -15.04 -2.74
CA ALA A 131 4.82 -15.86 -3.85
C ALA A 131 6.04 -16.52 -4.49
N MET A 132 5.99 -17.84 -4.62
CA MET A 132 6.98 -18.63 -5.34
C MET A 132 6.51 -18.86 -6.77
N ALA A 133 7.44 -19.01 -7.69
CA ALA A 133 7.14 -19.32 -9.08
C ALA A 133 8.12 -20.36 -9.61
N LYS A 134 7.64 -21.22 -10.49
CA LYS A 134 8.44 -22.21 -11.21
C LYS A 134 8.98 -21.58 -12.48
N VAL A 135 10.28 -21.52 -12.63
CA VAL A 135 10.95 -20.85 -13.76
C VAL A 135 11.97 -21.80 -14.38
N ARG A 136 11.99 -21.86 -15.70
CA ARG A 136 13.05 -22.59 -16.42
C ARG A 136 14.27 -21.72 -16.57
N ARG A 137 15.40 -22.15 -15.97
CA ARG A 137 16.73 -21.55 -16.12
C ARG A 137 17.79 -22.64 -16.28
N ASP A 138 18.76 -22.40 -17.11
CA ASP A 138 19.85 -23.38 -17.42
C ASP A 138 19.31 -24.77 -17.83
N GLY A 139 18.11 -24.84 -18.41
CA GLY A 139 17.45 -26.07 -18.86
C GLY A 139 16.60 -26.77 -17.78
N ASP A 140 16.73 -26.40 -16.52
CA ASP A 140 16.00 -26.98 -15.40
C ASP A 140 14.88 -26.06 -14.89
N VAL A 141 13.80 -26.67 -14.38
CA VAL A 141 12.72 -25.91 -13.72
C VAL A 141 13.05 -25.77 -12.24
N VAL A 142 13.28 -24.55 -11.82
CA VAL A 142 13.60 -24.19 -10.44
C VAL A 142 12.48 -23.35 -9.82
N GLU A 143 12.25 -23.51 -8.53
CA GLU A 143 11.29 -22.68 -7.80
C GLU A 143 12.04 -21.52 -7.13
N LEU A 144 11.59 -20.29 -7.40
CA LEU A 144 12.20 -19.07 -6.85
C LEU A 144 11.15 -18.04 -6.46
N PRO A 145 11.50 -17.07 -5.58
CA PRO A 145 10.61 -15.98 -5.26
C PRO A 145 10.19 -15.19 -6.50
N ALA A 146 8.89 -14.96 -6.67
CA ALA A 146 8.35 -14.21 -7.81
C ALA A 146 9.00 -12.84 -8.01
N GLU A 147 9.53 -12.22 -6.94
CA GLU A 147 10.29 -10.97 -6.99
C GLU A 147 11.59 -11.05 -7.81
N GLN A 148 12.11 -12.28 -8.04
CA GLN A 148 13.35 -12.51 -8.77
C GLN A 148 13.13 -12.84 -10.26
N ILE A 149 11.88 -12.80 -10.72
CA ILE A 149 11.53 -12.99 -12.12
C ILE A 149 11.92 -11.73 -12.91
N VAL A 150 12.47 -11.97 -14.09
CA VAL A 150 12.92 -10.91 -15.00
C VAL A 150 12.36 -11.12 -16.41
N PRO A 151 12.29 -10.08 -17.23
CA PRO A 151 11.94 -10.22 -18.65
C PRO A 151 12.88 -11.22 -19.34
N GLY A 152 12.29 -12.18 -20.07
CA GLY A 152 12.99 -13.30 -20.69
C GLY A 152 12.97 -14.60 -19.89
N ASP A 153 12.53 -14.61 -18.63
CA ASP A 153 12.29 -15.85 -17.88
C ASP A 153 11.14 -16.65 -18.50
N ILE A 154 11.23 -17.98 -18.41
CA ILE A 154 10.15 -18.87 -18.82
C ILE A 154 9.48 -19.42 -17.57
N VAL A 155 8.30 -18.91 -17.29
CA VAL A 155 7.49 -19.35 -16.15
C VAL A 155 6.63 -20.54 -16.54
N VAL A 156 6.67 -21.59 -15.73
CA VAL A 156 5.83 -22.78 -15.86
C VAL A 156 4.66 -22.64 -14.90
N VAL A 157 3.44 -22.78 -15.40
CA VAL A 157 2.22 -22.63 -14.60
C VAL A 157 1.29 -23.85 -14.75
N ASP A 158 0.71 -24.23 -13.63
CA ASP A 158 -0.27 -25.31 -13.50
C ASP A 158 -1.57 -24.79 -12.89
N ALA A 159 -2.65 -25.55 -13.02
CA ALA A 159 -3.91 -25.22 -12.35
C ALA A 159 -3.73 -25.00 -10.85
N GLY A 160 -4.17 -23.87 -10.33
CA GLY A 160 -4.00 -23.42 -8.96
C GLY A 160 -2.84 -22.43 -8.77
N ASP A 161 -1.94 -22.31 -9.74
CA ASP A 161 -0.84 -21.33 -9.68
C ASP A 161 -1.36 -19.92 -10.01
N ARG A 162 -0.63 -18.92 -9.52
CA ARG A 162 -0.84 -17.52 -9.86
C ARG A 162 0.22 -17.07 -10.87
N VAL A 163 -0.20 -16.39 -11.91
CA VAL A 163 0.71 -15.79 -12.89
C VAL A 163 1.55 -14.69 -12.21
N PRO A 164 2.89 -14.82 -12.20
CA PRO A 164 3.73 -13.93 -11.42
C PRO A 164 4.13 -12.63 -12.13
N ALA A 165 4.05 -12.59 -13.46
CA ALA A 165 4.46 -11.45 -14.31
C ALA A 165 3.69 -11.50 -15.63
N ASP A 166 3.66 -10.39 -16.37
CA ASP A 166 3.05 -10.39 -17.69
C ASP A 166 3.95 -11.09 -18.70
N GLY A 167 3.36 -11.86 -19.59
CA GLY A 167 4.15 -12.57 -20.59
C GLY A 167 3.34 -13.16 -21.74
N ARG A 168 4.09 -13.52 -22.79
CA ARG A 168 3.60 -14.20 -23.98
C ARG A 168 3.51 -15.70 -23.70
N ILE A 169 2.34 -16.28 -23.92
CA ILE A 169 2.14 -17.71 -23.78
C ILE A 169 2.84 -18.42 -24.94
N ILE A 170 3.78 -19.30 -24.65
CA ILE A 170 4.56 -20.07 -25.62
C ILE A 170 4.12 -21.55 -25.68
N LEU A 171 3.46 -22.04 -24.62
CA LEU A 171 2.82 -23.35 -24.58
C LEU A 171 1.52 -23.25 -23.80
N ALA A 172 0.44 -23.80 -24.35
CA ALA A 172 -0.86 -23.88 -23.70
C ALA A 172 -1.45 -25.29 -23.89
N ALA A 173 -1.61 -26.01 -22.80
CA ALA A 173 -2.28 -27.31 -22.78
C ALA A 173 -3.58 -27.18 -21.97
N THR A 174 -4.70 -26.90 -22.65
CA THR A 174 -6.02 -26.63 -22.07
C THR A 174 -5.95 -25.53 -20.98
N LEU A 175 -5.08 -24.53 -21.19
CA LEU A 175 -4.80 -23.48 -20.24
C LEU A 175 -5.98 -22.52 -20.14
N GLN A 176 -6.52 -22.33 -18.93
CA GLN A 176 -7.56 -21.34 -18.64
C GLN A 176 -7.11 -20.47 -17.49
N ILE A 177 -7.27 -19.15 -17.67
CA ILE A 177 -6.85 -18.13 -16.71
C ILE A 177 -8.03 -17.25 -16.35
N GLU A 178 -8.25 -17.02 -15.06
CA GLU A 178 -9.24 -16.10 -14.54
C GLU A 178 -8.65 -14.69 -14.51
N GLU A 179 -9.15 -13.82 -15.38
CA GLU A 179 -8.65 -12.43 -15.55
C GLU A 179 -9.64 -11.39 -15.05
N GLY A 180 -10.65 -11.78 -14.32
CA GLY A 180 -11.74 -10.91 -13.85
C GLY A 180 -11.27 -9.67 -13.07
N ALA A 181 -10.12 -9.72 -12.40
CA ALA A 181 -9.52 -8.58 -11.73
C ALA A 181 -9.06 -7.45 -12.68
N LEU A 182 -8.77 -7.79 -13.95
CA LEU A 182 -8.31 -6.85 -14.99
C LEU A 182 -9.42 -6.50 -15.98
N THR A 183 -10.22 -7.48 -16.36
CA THR A 183 -11.24 -7.32 -17.42
C THR A 183 -12.65 -7.06 -16.88
N GLY A 184 -12.89 -7.40 -15.61
CA GLY A 184 -14.21 -7.37 -14.99
C GLY A 184 -15.08 -8.60 -15.31
N GLU A 185 -14.60 -9.54 -16.14
CA GLU A 185 -15.33 -10.74 -16.51
C GLU A 185 -15.05 -11.89 -15.54
N SER A 186 -16.09 -12.52 -14.99
CA SER A 186 -15.98 -13.57 -13.98
C SER A 186 -15.66 -14.97 -14.55
N VAL A 187 -15.67 -15.13 -15.87
CA VAL A 187 -15.43 -16.41 -16.52
C VAL A 187 -13.97 -16.54 -16.90
N ALA A 188 -13.37 -17.71 -16.60
CA ALA A 188 -12.00 -17.99 -16.99
C ALA A 188 -11.87 -18.03 -18.52
N VAL A 189 -10.81 -17.42 -19.04
CA VAL A 189 -10.52 -17.28 -20.46
C VAL A 189 -9.64 -18.43 -20.90
N GLU A 190 -10.02 -19.11 -21.97
CA GLU A 190 -9.16 -20.12 -22.61
C GLU A 190 -8.02 -19.44 -23.36
N LYS A 191 -6.79 -19.87 -23.08
CA LYS A 191 -5.58 -19.28 -23.63
C LYS A 191 -4.98 -20.15 -24.73
N ASP A 192 -4.38 -19.49 -25.70
CA ASP A 192 -3.70 -20.15 -26.82
C ASP A 192 -2.32 -19.51 -27.12
N THR A 193 -1.65 -20.02 -28.15
CA THR A 193 -0.35 -19.49 -28.59
C THR A 193 -0.42 -18.76 -29.94
N ALA A 194 -1.63 -18.63 -30.52
CA ALA A 194 -1.82 -18.02 -31.84
C ALA A 194 -1.45 -16.51 -31.82
N THR A 195 -0.84 -16.06 -32.89
CA THR A 195 -0.49 -14.65 -33.07
C THR A 195 -1.73 -13.82 -33.39
N ILE A 196 -1.93 -12.71 -32.70
CA ILE A 196 -3.05 -11.80 -32.89
C ILE A 196 -2.61 -10.70 -33.87
N GLY A 197 -2.96 -10.84 -35.15
CA GLY A 197 -2.54 -9.92 -36.22
C GLY A 197 -3.24 -8.56 -36.25
N ARG A 198 -3.94 -8.16 -35.17
CA ARG A 198 -4.62 -6.88 -35.04
C ARG A 198 -3.82 -5.98 -34.09
N HIS A 199 -3.77 -4.68 -34.39
CA HIS A 199 -3.23 -3.66 -33.49
C HIS A 199 -4.37 -3.11 -32.62
N ASP A 200 -4.03 -2.65 -31.43
CA ASP A 200 -4.98 -2.05 -30.46
C ASP A 200 -6.06 -3.04 -29.97
N VAL A 201 -5.60 -4.21 -29.48
CA VAL A 201 -6.44 -5.25 -28.91
C VAL A 201 -6.58 -5.03 -27.39
N GLY A 202 -7.83 -5.00 -26.91
CA GLY A 202 -8.11 -4.89 -25.47
C GLY A 202 -7.50 -6.03 -24.66
N ILE A 203 -7.23 -5.81 -23.37
CA ILE A 203 -6.57 -6.80 -22.49
C ILE A 203 -7.33 -8.14 -22.51
N GLY A 204 -8.66 -8.12 -22.40
CA GLY A 204 -9.50 -9.33 -22.39
C GLY A 204 -9.48 -10.13 -23.69
N ASP A 205 -9.12 -9.51 -24.82
CA ASP A 205 -9.04 -10.16 -26.14
C ASP A 205 -7.63 -10.69 -26.46
N ARG A 206 -6.64 -10.46 -25.60
CA ARG A 206 -5.26 -10.94 -25.77
C ARG A 206 -5.14 -12.39 -25.27
N LEU A 207 -5.74 -13.33 -26.01
CA LEU A 207 -5.83 -14.74 -25.63
C LEU A 207 -4.47 -15.43 -25.52
N ASN A 208 -3.43 -14.86 -26.15
CA ASN A 208 -2.07 -15.38 -26.15
C ASN A 208 -1.13 -14.70 -25.15
N MET A 209 -1.68 -13.89 -24.26
CA MET A 209 -0.96 -13.25 -23.16
C MET A 209 -1.46 -13.75 -21.81
N ALA A 210 -0.60 -13.77 -20.83
CA ALA A 210 -0.95 -13.98 -19.43
C ALA A 210 -0.53 -12.75 -18.62
N PHE A 211 -1.32 -12.37 -17.62
CA PHE A 211 -1.14 -11.13 -16.88
C PHE A 211 -0.85 -11.38 -15.40
N MET A 212 0.01 -10.58 -14.83
CA MET A 212 0.39 -10.64 -13.42
C MET A 212 -0.84 -10.63 -12.51
N ASN A 213 -0.80 -11.42 -11.45
CA ASN A 213 -1.85 -11.52 -10.42
C ASN A 213 -3.16 -12.22 -10.85
N THR A 214 -3.23 -12.81 -12.04
CA THR A 214 -4.32 -13.67 -12.47
C THR A 214 -4.13 -15.12 -12.01
N ASN A 215 -5.21 -15.90 -11.93
CA ASN A 215 -5.15 -17.28 -11.42
C ASN A 215 -5.33 -18.27 -12.55
N VAL A 216 -4.48 -19.30 -12.63
CA VAL A 216 -4.67 -20.43 -13.53
C VAL A 216 -5.73 -21.36 -12.95
N THR A 217 -6.86 -21.48 -13.62
CA THR A 217 -8.00 -22.29 -13.15
C THR A 217 -7.95 -23.71 -13.69
N ARG A 218 -7.32 -23.92 -14.86
CA ARG A 218 -7.22 -25.22 -15.52
C ARG A 218 -6.01 -25.31 -16.45
N GLY A 219 -5.50 -26.53 -16.61
CA GLY A 219 -4.49 -26.85 -17.60
C GLY A 219 -3.07 -26.52 -17.13
N HIS A 220 -2.17 -26.48 -18.11
CA HIS A 220 -0.74 -26.26 -17.95
C HIS A 220 -0.26 -25.32 -19.04
N GLY A 221 0.72 -24.48 -18.75
CA GLY A 221 1.30 -23.57 -19.75
C GLY A 221 2.69 -23.09 -19.43
N GLU A 222 3.35 -22.57 -20.44
CA GLU A 222 4.63 -21.87 -20.33
C GLU A 222 4.49 -20.45 -20.83
N ILE A 223 4.98 -19.51 -20.05
CA ILE A 223 4.86 -18.08 -20.27
C ILE A 223 6.26 -17.49 -20.36
N LEU A 224 6.58 -16.90 -21.51
CA LEU A 224 7.79 -16.12 -21.68
C LEU A 224 7.51 -14.70 -21.14
N VAL A 225 8.14 -14.35 -20.04
CA VAL A 225 7.96 -13.08 -19.35
C VAL A 225 8.42 -11.92 -20.23
N THR A 226 7.53 -10.98 -20.48
CA THR A 226 7.81 -9.78 -21.29
C THR A 226 7.98 -8.54 -20.42
N THR A 227 7.18 -8.42 -19.36
CA THR A 227 7.17 -7.24 -18.48
C THR A 227 6.99 -7.64 -17.03
N THR A 228 7.60 -6.88 -16.12
CA THR A 228 7.61 -7.14 -14.68
C THR A 228 7.28 -5.89 -13.86
N GLY A 229 6.85 -6.08 -12.63
CA GLY A 229 6.65 -5.02 -11.65
C GLY A 229 5.73 -3.89 -12.13
N MET A 230 6.23 -2.66 -12.09
CA MET A 230 5.47 -1.47 -12.51
C MET A 230 5.23 -1.36 -14.00
N GLY A 231 5.94 -2.12 -14.83
CA GLY A 231 5.71 -2.21 -16.27
C GLY A 231 4.56 -3.15 -16.65
N SER A 232 4.06 -3.98 -15.73
CA SER A 232 2.92 -4.86 -15.97
C SER A 232 1.61 -4.09 -16.06
N GLU A 233 0.55 -4.71 -16.62
CA GLU A 233 -0.79 -4.11 -16.66
C GLU A 233 -1.31 -3.77 -15.24
N VAL A 234 -1.06 -4.67 -14.28
CA VAL A 234 -1.36 -4.39 -12.86
C VAL A 234 -0.50 -3.23 -12.32
N GLY A 235 0.75 -3.12 -12.75
CA GLY A 235 1.63 -2.00 -12.41
C GLY A 235 1.11 -0.67 -12.94
N HIS A 236 0.61 -0.62 -14.16
CA HIS A 236 -0.03 0.56 -14.76
C HIS A 236 -1.27 0.99 -13.96
N ILE A 237 -2.14 0.03 -13.57
CA ILE A 237 -3.29 0.31 -12.71
C ILE A 237 -2.84 0.85 -11.35
N ALA A 238 -1.84 0.22 -10.74
CA ALA A 238 -1.28 0.66 -9.45
C ALA A 238 -0.71 2.09 -9.53
N HIS A 239 -0.05 2.44 -10.64
CA HIS A 239 0.45 3.79 -10.88
C HIS A 239 -0.70 4.81 -10.98
N MET A 240 -1.76 4.51 -11.73
CA MET A 240 -2.94 5.38 -11.84
C MET A 240 -3.64 5.60 -10.49
N LEU A 241 -3.64 4.58 -9.61
CA LEU A 241 -4.24 4.65 -8.28
C LEU A 241 -3.33 5.31 -7.24
N SER A 242 -2.03 5.38 -7.48
CA SER A 242 -1.03 5.87 -6.51
C SER A 242 -1.19 7.35 -6.11
N GLY A 243 -1.90 8.14 -6.91
CA GLY A 243 -2.25 9.53 -6.63
C GLY A 243 -3.47 9.73 -5.74
N GLN A 244 -4.25 8.70 -5.46
CA GLN A 244 -5.47 8.80 -4.66
C GLN A 244 -5.13 8.68 -3.17
N LYS A 245 -5.60 9.65 -2.37
CA LYS A 245 -5.53 9.55 -0.91
C LYS A 245 -6.39 8.38 -0.45
N ALA A 246 -5.83 7.50 0.36
CA ALA A 246 -6.59 6.42 0.98
C ALA A 246 -7.81 7.02 1.70
N GLU A 247 -9.01 6.53 1.37
CA GLU A 247 -10.22 6.96 2.07
C GLU A 247 -10.20 6.50 3.52
N LYS A 248 -10.68 7.39 4.42
CA LYS A 248 -10.85 7.05 5.84
C LYS A 248 -11.92 5.96 5.98
N THR A 249 -11.65 4.99 6.84
CA THR A 249 -12.63 3.94 7.16
C THR A 249 -13.88 4.50 7.82
N PRO A 250 -15.03 3.77 7.80
CA PRO A 250 -16.24 4.17 8.51
C PRO A 250 -15.99 4.45 9.99
N LEU A 251 -15.21 3.61 10.67
CA LEU A 251 -14.85 3.80 12.08
C LEU A 251 -14.02 5.07 12.28
N THR A 252 -13.02 5.31 11.44
CA THR A 252 -12.23 6.55 11.52
C THR A 252 -13.10 7.78 11.34
N LYS A 253 -14.05 7.75 10.39
CA LYS A 253 -15.02 8.85 10.19
C LYS A 253 -15.92 9.05 11.42
N GLN A 254 -16.31 7.98 12.11
CA GLN A 254 -17.11 8.06 13.35
C GLN A 254 -16.30 8.61 14.52
N VAL A 255 -15.04 8.17 14.68
CA VAL A 255 -14.11 8.69 15.70
C VAL A 255 -13.85 10.18 15.49
N ASP A 256 -13.58 10.61 14.25
CA ASP A 256 -13.41 12.04 13.90
C ASP A 256 -14.66 12.86 14.30
N ARG A 257 -15.85 12.35 13.99
CA ARG A 257 -17.11 13.03 14.35
C ARG A 257 -17.29 13.13 15.86
N LEU A 258 -17.01 12.05 16.60
CA LEU A 258 -17.05 12.04 18.06
C LEU A 258 -16.07 13.06 18.65
N THR A 259 -14.85 13.10 18.12
CA THR A 259 -13.81 14.04 18.51
C THR A 259 -14.28 15.48 18.34
N ILE A 260 -14.86 15.83 17.19
CA ILE A 260 -15.41 17.17 16.94
C ILE A 260 -16.53 17.50 17.93
N PHE A 261 -17.42 16.54 18.20
CA PHE A 261 -18.49 16.74 19.19
C PHE A 261 -17.95 17.03 20.59
N ILE A 262 -16.91 16.28 21.03
CA ILE A 262 -16.24 16.51 22.31
C ILE A 262 -15.59 17.89 22.37
N ILE A 263 -14.89 18.31 21.29
CA ILE A 263 -14.28 19.65 21.20
C ILE A 263 -15.35 20.74 21.35
N ILE A 264 -16.47 20.62 20.67
CA ILE A 264 -17.57 21.58 20.76
C ILE A 264 -18.14 21.62 22.18
N ALA A 265 -18.38 20.45 22.81
CA ALA A 265 -18.88 20.39 24.17
C ALA A 265 -17.90 20.99 25.19
N ALA A 266 -16.60 20.70 25.04
CA ALA A 266 -15.55 21.30 25.87
C ALA A 266 -15.45 22.82 25.71
N LEU A 267 -15.62 23.31 24.47
CA LEU A 267 -15.65 24.75 24.20
C LEU A 267 -16.84 25.44 24.87
N PHE A 268 -18.04 24.85 24.82
CA PHE A 268 -19.21 25.39 25.53
C PHE A 268 -19.00 25.38 27.05
N ALA A 269 -18.44 24.30 27.61
CA ALA A 269 -18.13 24.23 29.04
C ALA A 269 -17.07 25.27 29.43
N PHE A 270 -16.05 25.46 28.60
CA PHE A 270 -15.04 26.49 28.81
C PHE A 270 -15.64 27.90 28.84
N ILE A 271 -16.49 28.25 27.86
CA ILE A 271 -17.18 29.53 27.80
C ILE A 271 -18.04 29.74 29.07
N ALA A 272 -18.77 28.72 29.50
CA ALA A 272 -19.60 28.79 30.70
C ALA A 272 -18.72 29.04 31.95
N ILE A 273 -17.62 28.33 32.11
CA ILE A 273 -16.66 28.53 33.22
C ILE A 273 -16.11 29.96 33.22
N VAL A 274 -15.70 30.47 32.05
CA VAL A 274 -15.17 31.83 31.94
C VAL A 274 -16.23 32.87 32.30
N VAL A 275 -17.43 32.76 31.75
CA VAL A 275 -18.55 33.72 32.02
C VAL A 275 -18.93 33.72 33.49
N MET A 276 -19.13 32.55 34.09
CA MET A 276 -19.52 32.42 35.51
C MET A 276 -18.41 32.85 36.44
N GLY A 277 -17.15 32.49 36.16
CA GLY A 277 -15.99 32.83 36.97
C GLY A 277 -15.69 34.30 36.95
N LEU A 278 -15.74 34.98 35.78
CA LEU A 278 -15.58 36.42 35.68
C LEU A 278 -16.67 37.17 36.43
N ALA A 279 -17.93 36.68 36.38
CA ALA A 279 -19.03 37.25 37.15
C ALA A 279 -18.80 37.09 38.68
N SER A 280 -18.05 36.07 39.10
CA SER A 280 -17.66 35.84 40.51
C SER A 280 -16.39 36.59 40.91
N GLY A 281 -15.75 37.35 40.01
CA GLY A 281 -14.56 38.13 40.29
C GLY A 281 -13.22 37.38 40.20
N GLU A 282 -13.24 36.15 39.63
CA GLU A 282 -12.02 35.37 39.39
C GLU A 282 -11.21 35.90 38.21
N SER A 283 -9.90 35.71 38.27
CA SER A 283 -9.02 36.15 37.18
C SER A 283 -9.15 35.25 35.95
N PHE A 284 -9.04 35.84 34.76
CA PHE A 284 -9.10 35.08 33.49
C PHE A 284 -8.02 33.98 33.42
N ALA A 285 -6.82 34.22 33.95
CA ALA A 285 -5.73 33.24 33.97
C ALA A 285 -6.11 31.96 34.73
N VAL A 286 -6.73 32.09 35.89
CA VAL A 286 -7.20 30.93 36.68
C VAL A 286 -8.30 30.18 35.94
N LEU A 287 -9.28 30.90 35.37
CA LEU A 287 -10.39 30.30 34.63
C LEU A 287 -9.91 29.60 33.34
N PHE A 288 -8.92 30.18 32.68
CA PHE A 288 -8.29 29.60 31.53
C PHE A 288 -7.57 28.28 31.90
N GLY A 289 -6.81 28.27 32.99
CA GLY A 289 -6.16 27.04 33.48
C GLY A 289 -7.16 25.91 33.79
N ILE A 290 -8.30 26.22 34.42
CA ILE A 290 -9.37 25.27 34.70
C ILE A 290 -9.96 24.74 33.38
N GLY A 291 -10.22 25.65 32.44
CA GLY A 291 -10.76 25.25 31.11
C GLY A 291 -9.82 24.38 30.30
N VAL A 292 -8.53 24.68 30.36
CA VAL A 292 -7.49 23.83 29.72
C VAL A 292 -7.44 22.45 30.39
N ALA A 293 -7.46 22.38 31.73
CA ALA A 293 -7.50 21.11 32.44
C ALA A 293 -8.71 20.26 32.06
N LEU A 294 -9.90 20.91 31.94
CA LEU A 294 -11.11 20.25 31.48
C LEU A 294 -10.97 19.74 30.04
N ALA A 295 -10.44 20.57 29.14
CA ALA A 295 -10.24 20.19 27.74
C ALA A 295 -9.30 19.00 27.64
N VAL A 296 -8.14 19.02 28.30
CA VAL A 296 -7.16 17.92 28.31
C VAL A 296 -7.80 16.65 28.91
N GLY A 297 -8.53 16.75 30.03
CA GLY A 297 -9.20 15.60 30.65
C GLY A 297 -10.34 14.99 29.83
N SER A 298 -10.89 15.74 28.87
CA SER A 298 -11.96 15.28 27.97
C SER A 298 -11.43 14.58 26.72
N ILE A 299 -10.12 14.64 26.45
CA ILE A 299 -9.51 14.09 25.26
C ILE A 299 -9.42 12.55 25.36
N PRO A 300 -10.08 11.79 24.45
CA PRO A 300 -9.98 10.33 24.45
C PRO A 300 -8.73 9.85 23.70
N ASP A 301 -7.53 10.23 24.14
CA ASP A 301 -6.24 9.94 23.47
C ASP A 301 -6.00 8.45 23.23
N ALA A 302 -6.55 7.59 24.07
CA ALA A 302 -6.40 6.14 23.95
C ALA A 302 -7.21 5.52 22.81
N LEU A 303 -8.23 6.19 22.27
CA LEU A 303 -9.20 5.60 21.35
C LEU A 303 -8.55 5.17 20.01
N PRO A 304 -7.75 6.00 19.31
CA PRO A 304 -7.05 5.57 18.09
C PRO A 304 -6.07 4.42 18.33
N ALA A 305 -5.35 4.44 19.46
CA ALA A 305 -4.42 3.40 19.84
C ALA A 305 -5.10 2.06 20.11
N VAL A 306 -6.23 2.08 20.83
CA VAL A 306 -7.03 0.88 21.10
C VAL A 306 -7.57 0.28 19.80
N VAL A 307 -8.12 1.11 18.90
CA VAL A 307 -8.61 0.66 17.60
C VAL A 307 -7.49 0.00 16.78
N THR A 308 -6.34 0.66 16.65
CA THR A 308 -5.20 0.10 15.91
C THR A 308 -4.71 -1.21 16.53
N THR A 309 -4.67 -1.31 17.86
CA THR A 309 -4.27 -2.53 18.56
C THR A 309 -5.26 -3.67 18.31
N ILE A 310 -6.57 -3.41 18.40
CA ILE A 310 -7.61 -4.41 18.14
C ILE A 310 -7.53 -4.91 16.70
N LEU A 311 -7.39 -4.01 15.73
CA LEU A 311 -7.25 -4.37 14.31
C LEU A 311 -5.98 -5.19 14.06
N SER A 312 -4.86 -4.83 14.69
CA SER A 312 -3.59 -5.59 14.59
C SER A 312 -3.72 -6.99 15.17
N VAL A 313 -4.28 -7.13 16.37
CA VAL A 313 -4.52 -8.45 16.99
C VAL A 313 -5.51 -9.27 16.17
N GLY A 314 -6.56 -8.64 15.65
CA GLY A 314 -7.53 -9.27 14.75
C GLY A 314 -6.85 -9.81 13.49
N SER A 315 -6.01 -9.01 12.85
CA SER A 315 -5.27 -9.38 11.65
C SER A 315 -4.32 -10.57 11.90
N VAL A 316 -3.58 -10.56 13.01
CA VAL A 316 -2.71 -11.69 13.41
C VAL A 316 -3.52 -12.96 13.66
N ASN A 317 -4.68 -12.87 14.32
CA ASN A 317 -5.54 -14.02 14.58
C ASN A 317 -6.16 -14.58 13.28
N MET A 318 -6.49 -13.74 12.32
CA MET A 318 -6.95 -14.16 10.99
C MET A 318 -5.82 -14.84 10.21
N ALA A 319 -4.61 -14.30 10.25
CA ALA A 319 -3.44 -14.89 9.60
C ALA A 319 -3.16 -16.31 10.13
N LYS A 320 -3.28 -16.55 11.44
CA LYS A 320 -3.17 -17.90 12.03
C LYS A 320 -4.23 -18.89 11.53
N LYS A 321 -5.32 -18.39 10.96
CA LYS A 321 -6.39 -19.19 10.33
C LYS A 321 -6.30 -19.19 8.80
N ASN A 322 -5.12 -18.90 8.24
CA ASN A 322 -4.84 -18.79 6.81
C ASN A 322 -5.67 -17.71 6.08
N ALA A 323 -6.23 -16.74 6.81
CA ALA A 323 -6.91 -15.60 6.24
C ALA A 323 -6.02 -14.35 6.44
N ILE A 324 -5.37 -13.92 5.36
CA ILE A 324 -4.38 -12.84 5.42
C ILE A 324 -4.95 -11.57 4.79
N MET A 325 -4.92 -10.50 5.55
CA MET A 325 -5.40 -9.19 5.13
C MET A 325 -4.21 -8.34 4.68
N LYS A 326 -4.26 -7.80 3.46
CA LYS A 326 -3.21 -6.93 2.90
C LYS A 326 -3.18 -5.54 3.53
N VAL A 327 -4.29 -5.09 4.11
CA VAL A 327 -4.43 -3.75 4.72
C VAL A 327 -5.26 -3.86 6.00
N LEU A 328 -4.74 -3.28 7.10
CA LEU A 328 -5.39 -3.29 8.40
C LEU A 328 -6.86 -2.78 8.35
N PRO A 329 -7.19 -1.66 7.66
CA PRO A 329 -8.56 -1.19 7.55
C PRO A 329 -9.57 -2.18 6.95
N ALA A 330 -9.10 -3.13 6.12
CA ALA A 330 -9.99 -4.12 5.53
C ALA A 330 -10.57 -5.11 6.56
N VAL A 331 -9.91 -5.31 7.71
CA VAL A 331 -10.44 -6.11 8.83
C VAL A 331 -11.74 -5.49 9.38
N GLU A 332 -11.78 -4.16 9.48
CA GLU A 332 -12.96 -3.42 9.92
C GLU A 332 -14.12 -3.60 8.94
N THR A 333 -13.84 -3.44 7.64
CA THR A 333 -14.87 -3.53 6.59
C THR A 333 -15.48 -4.93 6.55
N LEU A 334 -14.67 -5.99 6.68
CA LEU A 334 -15.13 -7.37 6.75
C LEU A 334 -15.96 -7.67 8.02
N GLY A 335 -15.61 -7.03 9.13
CA GLY A 335 -16.35 -7.21 10.40
C GLY A 335 -17.66 -6.43 10.47
N SER A 336 -17.89 -5.48 9.57
CA SER A 336 -19.08 -4.62 9.52
C SER A 336 -20.06 -4.98 8.41
N THR A 337 -19.74 -5.98 7.59
CA THR A 337 -20.62 -6.58 6.57
C THR A 337 -21.32 -7.81 7.15
#